data_e72ec382d493f8b02dce8b22748cf72e
#
_entry.id   e72ec382d493f8b02dce8b22748cf72e
#
_cell.length_a   1.000
_cell.length_b   1.000
_cell.length_c   1.000
_cell.angle_alpha   90.00
_cell.angle_beta   90.00
_cell.angle_gamma   90.00
#
_symmetry.space_group_name_H-M   'P 1'
#
loop_
_entity.id
_entity.type
_entity.pdbx_description
1 polymer ?
#
loop_
_entity_poly.entity_id
_entity_poly.type
_entity_poly.pdbx_seq_one_letter_code
_entity_poly.pdbx_strand_id
1 'polypeptide(L)'
;MCSKFVEENYDVVVVGAGHAGCEAALACARLGLETIVFTVSVDSIALMPCNPNIGGSSKGHLVREIDALGGEMGKNIDKTFIQSKMLNKSKGPAVHSLRAQADKAEYSMEMRKTLQNTDHLTSDRVRFLRLLPIRIII
;
A
#
# COMPACT_ATOMS: atom_id res chain seq x y z
N MET A 1 30.19 -7.14 24.47
CA MET A 1 29.99 -6.64 23.09
C MET A 1 28.99 -5.51 23.16
N CYS A 2 29.43 -4.29 22.92
CA CYS A 2 28.57 -3.12 22.95
C CYS A 2 27.72 -3.15 21.66
N SER A 3 26.43 -3.38 21.77
CA SER A 3 25.51 -3.25 20.65
C SER A 3 25.50 -1.78 20.22
N LYS A 4 25.97 -1.49 19.00
CA LYS A 4 25.81 -0.17 18.42
C LYS A 4 24.31 0.03 18.19
N PHE A 5 23.71 0.95 18.91
CA PHE A 5 22.37 1.46 18.59
C PHE A 5 22.54 2.42 17.42
N VAL A 6 21.69 2.24 16.42
CA VAL A 6 21.49 3.22 15.34
C VAL A 6 20.24 3.99 15.73
N GLU A 7 20.36 5.29 15.88
CA GLU A 7 19.26 6.19 16.14
C GLU A 7 18.95 6.95 14.85
N GLU A 8 17.73 6.81 14.38
CA GLU A 8 17.22 7.50 13.22
C GLU A 8 15.92 8.22 13.59
N ASN A 9 15.71 9.38 13.03
CA ASN A 9 14.55 10.22 13.32
C ASN A 9 13.63 10.26 12.11
N TYR A 10 12.35 9.98 12.33
CA TYR A 10 11.29 10.05 11.33
C TYR A 10 10.08 10.78 11.91
N ASP A 11 9.35 11.49 11.05
CA ASP A 11 8.11 12.15 11.45
C ASP A 11 6.98 11.13 11.63
N VAL A 12 6.97 10.10 10.77
CA VAL A 12 5.91 9.07 10.74
C VAL A 12 6.50 7.67 10.64
N VAL A 13 6.00 6.77 11.46
CA VAL A 13 6.32 5.35 11.43
C VAL A 13 5.07 4.55 11.08
N VAL A 14 5.09 3.82 9.96
CA VAL A 14 4.02 2.92 9.54
C VAL A 14 4.41 1.48 9.80
N VAL A 15 3.59 0.76 10.57
CA VAL A 15 3.83 -0.64 10.89
C VAL A 15 2.90 -1.54 10.07
N GLY A 16 3.48 -2.28 9.15
CA GLY A 16 2.79 -3.16 8.21
C GLY A 16 2.64 -2.55 6.82
N ALA A 17 3.18 -3.22 5.80
CA ALA A 17 3.10 -2.82 4.39
C ALA A 17 2.02 -3.59 3.62
N GLY A 18 0.86 -3.82 4.21
CA GLY A 18 -0.35 -4.20 3.50
C GLY A 18 -0.92 -3.01 2.71
N HIS A 19 -2.05 -3.18 2.03
CA HIS A 19 -2.64 -2.10 1.22
C HIS A 19 -2.83 -0.81 2.01
N ALA A 20 -3.39 -0.88 3.21
CA ALA A 20 -3.61 0.30 4.05
C ALA A 20 -2.29 0.97 4.48
N GLY A 21 -1.27 0.17 4.83
CA GLY A 21 0.04 0.71 5.20
C GLY A 21 0.76 1.37 4.03
N CYS A 22 0.68 0.78 2.83
CA CYS A 22 1.22 1.40 1.62
C CYS A 22 0.57 2.76 1.34
N GLU A 23 -0.77 2.84 1.39
CA GLU A 23 -1.49 4.10 1.18
C GLU A 23 -1.16 5.15 2.24
N ALA A 24 -1.10 4.76 3.52
CA ALA A 24 -0.76 5.67 4.60
C ALA A 24 0.67 6.23 4.45
N ALA A 25 1.63 5.35 4.15
CA ALA A 25 3.02 5.75 3.97
C ALA A 25 3.22 6.69 2.78
N LEU A 26 2.61 6.36 1.64
CA LEU A 26 2.66 7.20 0.44
C LEU A 26 1.99 8.55 0.67
N ALA A 27 0.87 8.59 1.39
CA ALA A 27 0.20 9.84 1.74
C ALA A 27 1.09 10.74 2.60
N CYS A 28 1.71 10.19 3.66
CA CYS A 28 2.61 10.94 4.54
C CYS A 28 3.84 11.46 3.78
N ALA A 29 4.48 10.61 2.99
CA ALA A 29 5.64 10.98 2.20
C ALA A 29 5.32 12.09 1.17
N ARG A 30 4.17 12.02 0.50
CA ARG A 30 3.70 13.05 -0.43
C ARG A 30 3.38 14.39 0.24
N LEU A 31 3.10 14.38 1.53
CA LEU A 31 2.98 15.60 2.35
C LEU A 31 4.35 16.17 2.77
N GLY A 32 5.45 15.52 2.40
CA GLY A 32 6.81 15.94 2.74
C GLY A 32 7.26 15.52 4.13
N LEU A 33 6.60 14.53 4.75
CA LEU A 33 6.98 13.98 6.04
C LEU A 33 7.97 12.83 5.86
N GLU A 34 9.08 12.88 6.58
CA GLU A 34 10.05 11.79 6.63
C GLU A 34 9.38 10.54 7.23
N THR A 35 9.09 9.57 6.38
CA THR A 35 8.27 8.42 6.70
C THR A 35 9.06 7.12 6.58
N ILE A 36 8.91 6.23 7.57
CA ILE A 36 9.46 4.88 7.49
C ILE A 36 8.35 3.83 7.57
N VAL A 37 8.45 2.80 6.72
CA VAL A 37 7.53 1.65 6.71
C VAL A 37 8.25 0.40 7.18
N PHE A 38 7.67 -0.24 8.19
CA PHE A 38 8.12 -1.53 8.67
C PHE A 38 7.24 -2.66 8.16
N THR A 39 7.84 -3.71 7.60
CA THR A 39 7.14 -4.92 7.16
C THR A 39 7.87 -6.19 7.58
N VAL A 40 7.15 -7.28 7.79
CA VAL A 40 7.74 -8.58 8.14
C VAL A 40 8.57 -9.15 6.96
N SER A 41 8.11 -8.91 5.73
CA SER A 41 8.80 -9.34 4.53
C SER A 41 8.53 -8.33 3.41
N VAL A 42 9.59 -7.99 2.68
CA VAL A 42 9.50 -7.12 1.49
C VAL A 42 8.64 -7.78 0.40
N ASP A 43 8.64 -9.11 0.35
CA ASP A 43 7.87 -9.87 -0.63
C ASP A 43 6.36 -9.92 -0.31
N SER A 44 5.98 -9.50 0.90
CA SER A 44 4.58 -9.41 1.32
C SER A 44 3.99 -8.00 1.19
N ILE A 45 4.72 -7.05 0.62
CA ILE A 45 4.21 -5.69 0.37
C ILE A 45 3.02 -5.76 -0.57
N ALA A 46 1.90 -5.15 -0.16
CA ALA A 46 0.64 -5.10 -0.90
C ALA A 46 0.16 -6.48 -1.41
N LEU A 47 0.44 -7.54 -0.65
CA LEU A 47 0.10 -8.91 -1.00
C LEU A 47 -1.41 -9.09 -1.11
N MET A 48 -1.85 -9.78 -2.16
CA MET A 48 -3.23 -10.20 -2.39
C MET A 48 -3.41 -11.70 -2.08
N PRO A 49 -3.64 -12.10 -0.81
CA PRO A 49 -3.62 -13.51 -0.43
C PRO A 49 -4.80 -14.32 -0.98
N CYS A 50 -5.95 -13.68 -1.15
CA CYS A 50 -7.17 -14.32 -1.64
C CYS A 50 -7.33 -14.12 -3.14
N ASN A 51 -8.43 -13.48 -3.56
CA ASN A 51 -8.70 -13.16 -4.96
C ASN A 51 -8.00 -11.85 -5.33
N PRO A 52 -7.18 -11.82 -6.39
CA PRO A 52 -6.46 -10.63 -6.81
C PRO A 52 -7.38 -9.67 -7.58
N ASN A 53 -8.43 -9.21 -6.94
CA ASN A 53 -9.40 -8.32 -7.57
C ASN A 53 -9.47 -6.99 -6.81
N ILE A 54 -9.42 -5.90 -7.57
CA ILE A 54 -9.67 -4.55 -7.11
C ILE A 54 -11.00 -4.07 -7.68
N GLY A 55 -11.81 -3.42 -6.86
CA GLY A 55 -13.15 -2.96 -7.25
C GLY A 55 -14.24 -3.99 -7.01
N GLY A 56 -15.33 -3.94 -7.80
CA GLY A 56 -16.52 -4.74 -7.61
C GLY A 56 -17.64 -4.04 -6.86
N SER A 57 -18.76 -4.73 -6.65
CA SER A 57 -20.04 -4.13 -6.21
C SER A 57 -19.99 -3.39 -4.87
N SER A 58 -19.11 -3.80 -3.95
CA SER A 58 -19.01 -3.20 -2.61
C SER A 58 -17.69 -2.46 -2.37
N LYS A 59 -16.73 -2.54 -3.29
CA LYS A 59 -15.40 -1.97 -3.10
C LYS A 59 -15.00 -0.94 -4.17
N GLY A 60 -15.66 -0.94 -5.32
CA GLY A 60 -15.30 -0.09 -6.46
C GLY A 60 -15.39 1.40 -6.14
N HIS A 61 -16.39 1.84 -5.39
CA HIS A 61 -16.53 3.23 -4.97
C HIS A 61 -15.44 3.64 -3.97
N LEU A 62 -15.08 2.77 -3.03
CA LEU A 62 -13.99 3.04 -2.08
C LEU A 62 -12.65 3.22 -2.77
N VAL A 63 -12.34 2.39 -3.79
CA VAL A 63 -11.11 2.54 -4.58
C VAL A 63 -11.08 3.88 -5.30
N ARG A 64 -12.22 4.32 -5.86
CA ARG A 64 -12.33 5.63 -6.52
C ARG A 64 -12.18 6.80 -5.55
N GLU A 65 -12.70 6.67 -4.33
CA GLU A 65 -12.53 7.67 -3.28
C GLU A 65 -11.06 7.79 -2.87
N ILE A 66 -10.37 6.66 -2.68
CA ILE A 66 -8.92 6.62 -2.41
C ILE A 66 -8.15 7.26 -3.56
N ASP A 67 -8.48 6.92 -4.80
CA ASP A 67 -7.83 7.47 -6.00
C ASP A 67 -8.04 8.99 -6.11
N ALA A 68 -9.24 9.47 -5.84
CA ALA A 68 -9.57 10.89 -5.81
C ALA A 68 -8.77 11.68 -4.76
N LEU A 69 -8.37 11.03 -3.67
CA LEU A 69 -7.49 11.59 -2.65
C LEU A 69 -5.99 11.46 -2.99
N GLY A 70 -5.67 10.97 -4.18
CA GLY A 70 -4.29 10.78 -4.64
C GLY A 70 -3.66 9.44 -4.25
N GLY A 71 -4.47 8.45 -3.86
CA GLY A 71 -4.01 7.12 -3.52
C GLY A 71 -3.36 6.36 -4.68
N GLU A 72 -2.70 5.25 -4.36
CA GLU A 72 -1.90 4.49 -5.32
C GLU A 72 -2.57 3.21 -5.81
N MET A 73 -3.54 2.68 -5.07
CA MET A 73 -4.21 1.41 -5.40
C MET A 73 -4.82 1.41 -6.81
N GLY A 74 -5.51 2.49 -7.18
CA GLY A 74 -6.09 2.67 -8.51
C GLY A 74 -5.03 2.68 -9.62
N LYS A 75 -3.98 3.47 -9.41
CA LYS A 75 -2.87 3.58 -10.37
C LYS A 75 -2.10 2.27 -10.51
N ASN A 76 -1.90 1.56 -9.41
CA ASN A 76 -1.17 0.29 -9.41
C ASN A 76 -1.97 -0.82 -10.12
N ILE A 77 -3.29 -0.90 -9.90
CA ILE A 77 -4.12 -1.87 -10.62
C ILE A 77 -4.19 -1.57 -12.12
N ASP A 78 -4.21 -0.30 -12.53
CA ASP A 78 -4.25 0.08 -13.94
C ASP A 78 -2.99 -0.35 -14.71
N LYS A 79 -1.86 -0.50 -14.02
CA LYS A 79 -0.61 -1.01 -14.60
C LYS A 79 -0.54 -2.55 -14.65
N THR A 80 -1.23 -3.23 -13.74
CA THR A 80 -1.02 -4.66 -13.45
C THR A 80 -2.25 -5.53 -13.62
N PHE A 81 -3.34 -4.98 -14.21
CA PHE A 81 -4.55 -5.77 -14.43
C PHE A 81 -4.38 -6.74 -15.60
N ILE A 82 -4.89 -7.97 -15.42
CA ILE A 82 -4.98 -8.99 -16.46
C ILE A 82 -6.31 -8.88 -17.18
N GLN A 83 -7.38 -8.60 -16.43
CA GLN A 83 -8.73 -8.50 -16.94
C GLN A 83 -9.52 -7.42 -16.20
N SER A 84 -10.27 -6.64 -16.96
CA SER A 84 -11.22 -5.67 -16.45
C SER A 84 -12.62 -6.02 -16.92
N LYS A 85 -13.59 -6.06 -16.00
CA LYS A 85 -14.99 -6.42 -16.30
C LYS A 85 -15.97 -5.53 -15.54
N MET A 86 -16.95 -5.01 -16.27
CA MET A 86 -18.11 -4.35 -15.67
C MET A 86 -19.10 -5.40 -15.16
N LEU A 87 -19.39 -5.37 -13.87
CA LEU A 87 -20.37 -6.21 -13.21
C LEU A 87 -21.76 -5.57 -13.24
N ASN A 88 -22.80 -6.39 -13.07
CA ASN A 88 -24.19 -5.96 -12.95
C ASN A 88 -24.75 -5.19 -14.16
N LYS A 89 -24.25 -5.44 -15.36
CA LYS A 89 -24.72 -4.77 -16.60
C LYS A 89 -26.19 -4.96 -16.89
N SER A 90 -26.79 -6.07 -16.42
CA SER A 90 -28.23 -6.35 -16.57
C SER A 90 -29.11 -5.61 -15.57
N LYS A 91 -28.50 -4.89 -14.61
CA LYS A 91 -29.20 -4.10 -13.59
C LYS A 91 -29.04 -2.62 -13.91
N GLY A 92 -29.75 -1.76 -13.21
CA GLY A 92 -29.67 -0.32 -13.46
C GLY A 92 -28.26 0.26 -13.29
N PRO A 93 -27.95 1.41 -13.93
CA PRO A 93 -26.61 2.01 -13.93
C PRO A 93 -26.03 2.27 -12.54
N ALA A 94 -26.87 2.51 -11.55
CA ALA A 94 -26.47 2.80 -10.15
C ALA A 94 -25.69 1.64 -9.50
N VAL A 95 -25.84 0.40 -9.99
CA VAL A 95 -25.14 -0.78 -9.46
C VAL A 95 -24.06 -1.32 -10.40
N HIS A 96 -23.78 -0.62 -11.49
CA HIS A 96 -22.64 -0.94 -12.35
C HIS A 96 -21.34 -0.79 -11.58
N SER A 97 -20.52 -1.82 -11.60
CA SER A 97 -19.27 -1.83 -10.81
C SER A 97 -18.13 -2.41 -11.62
N LEU A 98 -17.08 -1.64 -11.78
CA LEU A 98 -15.87 -2.12 -12.43
C LEU A 98 -15.10 -3.02 -11.45
N ARG A 99 -14.65 -4.17 -11.94
CA ARG A 99 -13.76 -5.09 -11.25
C ARG A 99 -12.58 -5.39 -12.14
N ALA A 100 -11.38 -5.13 -11.65
CA ALA A 100 -10.13 -5.49 -12.29
C ALA A 100 -9.48 -6.67 -11.55
N GLN A 101 -9.02 -7.65 -12.31
CA GLN A 101 -8.23 -8.76 -11.80
C GLN A 101 -6.76 -8.46 -12.06
N ALA A 102 -5.94 -8.50 -11.01
CA ALA A 102 -4.51 -8.24 -11.07
C ALA A 102 -3.68 -9.51 -11.25
N ASP A 103 -2.50 -9.37 -11.84
CA ASP A 103 -1.40 -10.28 -11.57
C ASP A 103 -0.89 -10.00 -10.14
N LYS A 104 -0.92 -11.02 -9.26
CA LYS A 104 -0.54 -10.86 -7.86
C LYS A 104 0.92 -10.46 -7.67
N ALA A 105 1.79 -11.07 -8.45
CA ALA A 105 3.22 -10.85 -8.33
C ALA A 105 3.59 -9.47 -8.89
N GLU A 106 3.05 -9.12 -10.03
CA GLU A 106 3.28 -7.85 -10.68
C GLU A 106 2.73 -6.68 -9.85
N TYR A 107 1.53 -6.84 -9.29
CA TYR A 107 0.92 -5.83 -8.42
C TYR A 107 1.79 -5.54 -7.18
N SER A 108 2.27 -6.57 -6.50
CA SER A 108 3.16 -6.43 -5.35
C SER A 108 4.50 -5.80 -5.73
N MET A 109 5.07 -6.22 -6.85
CA MET A 109 6.34 -5.70 -7.37
C MET A 109 6.24 -4.23 -7.77
N GLU A 110 5.16 -3.83 -8.44
CA GLU A 110 4.95 -2.45 -8.85
C GLU A 110 4.71 -1.53 -7.63
N MET A 111 3.92 -1.99 -6.65
CA MET A 111 3.75 -1.25 -5.40
C MET A 111 5.07 -1.07 -4.65
N ARG A 112 5.91 -2.10 -4.61
CA ARG A 112 7.26 -2.02 -4.04
C ARG A 112 8.12 -0.97 -4.73
N LYS A 113 8.12 -0.95 -6.06
CA LYS A 113 8.83 0.07 -6.83
C LYS A 113 8.33 1.48 -6.52
N THR A 114 7.03 1.65 -6.40
CA THR A 114 6.43 2.94 -6.05
C THR A 114 6.91 3.40 -4.66
N LEU A 115 6.88 2.53 -3.66
CA LEU A 115 7.38 2.86 -2.32
C LEU A 115 8.86 3.22 -2.32
N GLN A 116 9.69 2.46 -3.07
CA GLN A 116 11.14 2.68 -3.13
C GLN A 116 11.55 3.95 -3.88
N ASN A 117 10.72 4.41 -4.82
CA ASN A 117 10.99 5.58 -5.64
C ASN A 117 10.27 6.84 -5.14
N THR A 118 9.58 6.77 -4.01
CA THR A 118 8.89 7.93 -3.43
C THR A 118 9.85 8.68 -2.51
N ASP A 119 10.03 9.97 -2.75
CA ASP A 119 10.82 10.85 -1.90
C ASP A 119 10.24 10.86 -0.47
N HIS A 120 11.09 11.09 0.53
CA HIS A 120 10.72 11.09 1.95
C HIS A 120 10.17 9.75 2.49
N LEU A 121 10.33 8.65 1.73
CA LEU A 121 9.88 7.33 2.15
C LEU A 121 11.05 6.34 2.23
N THR A 122 11.35 5.91 3.43
CA THR A 122 12.31 4.85 3.67
C THR A 122 11.58 3.52 3.86
N SER A 123 11.84 2.56 2.97
CA SER A 123 11.38 1.18 3.13
C SER A 123 12.54 0.32 3.61
N ASP A 124 12.59 0.03 4.88
CA ASP A 124 13.65 -0.80 5.41
C ASP A 124 13.24 -2.27 5.48
N ARG A 125 14.20 -3.16 5.17
CA ARG A 125 14.06 -4.58 5.43
C ARG A 125 14.03 -4.77 6.94
N VAL A 126 12.87 -4.88 7.51
CA VAL A 126 12.76 -5.19 8.91
C VAL A 126 13.26 -6.61 9.15
N ARG A 127 14.49 -6.70 9.62
CA ARG A 127 14.79 -7.70 10.63
C ARG A 127 13.81 -7.43 11.77
N PHE A 128 13.19 -8.48 12.28
CA PHE A 128 12.44 -8.47 13.52
C PHE A 128 13.25 -7.70 14.58
N LEU A 129 13.08 -6.41 14.65
CA LEU A 129 13.44 -5.67 15.82
C LEU A 129 12.38 -6.05 16.85
N ARG A 130 12.79 -6.87 17.81
CA ARG A 130 12.15 -6.95 19.11
C ARG A 130 11.83 -5.49 19.45
N LEU A 131 10.54 -5.15 19.50
CA LEU A 131 10.08 -3.81 19.85
C LEU A 131 10.72 -3.45 21.19
N LEU A 132 11.87 -2.83 21.12
CA LEU A 132 12.37 -2.05 22.23
C LEU A 132 11.40 -0.89 22.42
N PRO A 133 11.16 -0.43 23.63
CA PRO A 133 10.13 0.55 23.90
C PRO A 133 10.32 1.76 22.99
N ILE A 134 9.41 1.92 22.03
CA ILE A 134 9.34 3.12 21.19
C ILE A 134 8.96 4.24 22.15
N ARG A 135 9.89 5.13 22.40
CA ARG A 135 9.62 6.33 23.20
C ARG A 135 8.91 7.32 22.25
N ILE A 136 7.59 7.26 22.22
CA ILE A 136 6.78 8.28 21.54
C ILE A 136 6.87 9.53 22.42
N ILE A 137 7.55 10.56 21.93
CA ILE A 137 7.51 11.90 22.51
C ILE A 137 6.34 12.60 21.83
N ILE A 138 5.25 12.79 22.53
CA ILE A 138 4.09 13.57 22.08
C ILE A 138 4.38 15.04 22.41
#